data_521c7893bf85ed8d5abb444aaeb5ea23
#
_entry.id   521c7893bf85ed8d5abb444aaeb5ea23
#
_cell.length_a   1.000
_cell.length_b   1.000
_cell.length_c   1.000
_cell.angle_alpha   90.00
_cell.angle_beta   90.00
_cell.angle_gamma   90.00
#
_symmetry.space_group_name_H-M   'P 1'
#
loop_
_entity.id
_entity.type
_entity.pdbx_description
1 polymer ?
#
loop_
_entity_poly.entity_id
_entity_poly.type
_entity_poly.pdbx_seq_one_letter_code
_entity_poly.pdbx_strand_id
1 'polypeptide(L)'
;MFNKLLIIGCGLIGSSILRASIKKKIAKKYFVYEKSIKNNSTIKKINSKVILLKKLDHNISDIDFIILSTPMSSYSRIITSFNKFLTNKAIITDVGSTKKNVLKLKKNKLDKSLNWILSHPIAGSEVSGPEYGKANLFNNRWCIITKQKTDKKVEKVERFWKKIGCKVIFMNPEEHDKIFAITSHLPHLIAYNLIKTAQDFQHKERKNLIKFSAGGLRDFSRTAASNEIMWRDIFFNNKKNMLLAINMFVKNLNSFKRNIEKLEDTKLRKKLLNSKKIRKEIIKLKQDVSEPDFGRK
;
A
#
# COMPACT_ATOMS: atom_id res chain seq x y z
N MET A 1 -19.29 5.84 15.08
CA MET A 1 -19.79 6.33 13.78
C MET A 1 -19.43 7.80 13.68
N PHE A 2 -19.01 8.26 12.51
CA PHE A 2 -18.63 9.66 12.26
C PHE A 2 -19.80 10.45 11.69
N ASN A 3 -19.80 11.78 11.87
CA ASN A 3 -20.80 12.61 11.20
C ASN A 3 -20.36 12.89 9.75
N LYS A 4 -19.11 13.29 9.55
CA LYS A 4 -18.56 13.68 8.25
C LYS A 4 -17.22 13.00 8.01
N LEU A 5 -17.14 12.22 6.95
CA LEU A 5 -15.91 11.54 6.51
C LEU A 5 -15.41 12.19 5.23
N LEU A 6 -14.14 12.60 5.20
CA LEU A 6 -13.44 13.11 4.02
C LEU A 6 -12.37 12.12 3.57
N ILE A 7 -12.41 11.75 2.31
CA ILE A 7 -11.35 10.99 1.64
C ILE A 7 -10.57 11.94 0.73
N ILE A 8 -9.28 12.04 0.95
CA ILE A 8 -8.37 12.85 0.12
C ILE A 8 -7.57 11.90 -0.79
N GLY A 9 -7.87 11.94 -2.08
CA GLY A 9 -7.44 10.97 -3.08
C GLY A 9 -8.39 9.79 -3.20
N CYS A 10 -8.99 9.62 -4.36
CA CYS A 10 -10.02 8.58 -4.58
C CYS A 10 -9.63 7.62 -5.72
N GLY A 11 -8.36 7.18 -5.73
CA GLY A 11 -7.90 6.08 -6.58
C GLY A 11 -8.46 4.72 -6.12
N LEU A 12 -7.76 3.64 -6.41
CA LEU A 12 -8.15 2.27 -6.02
C LEU A 12 -8.48 2.16 -4.52
N ILE A 13 -7.55 2.58 -3.65
CA ILE A 13 -7.71 2.44 -2.19
C ILE A 13 -8.78 3.38 -1.67
N GLY A 14 -8.73 4.68 -2.04
CA GLY A 14 -9.70 5.68 -1.57
C GLY A 14 -11.14 5.35 -1.99
N SER A 15 -11.35 4.90 -3.22
CA SER A 15 -12.68 4.50 -3.70
C SER A 15 -13.17 3.19 -3.05
N SER A 16 -12.27 2.28 -2.73
CA SER A 16 -12.59 1.07 -1.97
C SER A 16 -13.01 1.42 -0.53
N ILE A 17 -12.29 2.34 0.12
CA ILE A 17 -12.67 2.88 1.44
C ILE A 17 -14.04 3.56 1.37
N LEU A 18 -14.29 4.39 0.35
CA LEU A 18 -15.57 5.04 0.14
C LEU A 18 -16.71 4.03 0.02
N ARG A 19 -16.56 3.04 -0.87
CA ARG A 19 -17.55 1.97 -1.08
C ARG A 19 -17.82 1.17 0.21
N ALA A 20 -16.75 0.76 0.89
CA ALA A 20 -16.85 0.03 2.16
C ALA A 20 -17.53 0.88 3.24
N SER A 21 -17.16 2.17 3.35
CA SER A 21 -17.72 3.10 4.33
C SER A 21 -19.20 3.36 4.12
N ILE A 22 -19.64 3.52 2.87
CA ILE A 22 -21.05 3.68 2.52
C ILE A 22 -21.83 2.39 2.85
N LYS A 23 -21.34 1.23 2.39
CA LYS A 23 -21.98 -0.08 2.66
C LYS A 23 -22.14 -0.36 4.15
N LYS A 24 -21.14 0.03 4.95
CA LYS A 24 -21.11 -0.19 6.41
C LYS A 24 -21.70 0.98 7.22
N LYS A 25 -22.22 2.01 6.56
CA LYS A 25 -22.81 3.22 7.18
C LYS A 25 -21.86 3.83 8.23
N ILE A 26 -20.59 4.07 7.85
CA ILE A 26 -19.52 4.56 8.73
C ILE A 26 -19.75 6.01 9.14
N ALA A 27 -20.25 6.84 8.22
CA ALA A 27 -20.53 8.25 8.44
C ALA A 27 -21.92 8.65 7.93
N LYS A 28 -22.43 9.80 8.40
CA LYS A 28 -23.70 10.37 7.90
C LYS A 28 -23.52 11.06 6.54
N LYS A 29 -22.38 11.75 6.35
CA LYS A 29 -22.05 12.45 5.09
C LYS A 29 -20.64 12.07 4.62
N TYR A 30 -20.47 11.95 3.30
CA TYR A 30 -19.22 11.56 2.66
C TYR A 30 -18.72 12.67 1.75
N PHE A 31 -17.47 13.07 1.94
CA PHE A 31 -16.77 14.07 1.16
C PHE A 31 -15.57 13.42 0.47
N VAL A 32 -15.28 13.87 -0.74
CA VAL A 32 -14.10 13.44 -1.47
C VAL A 32 -13.42 14.67 -2.06
N TYR A 33 -12.10 14.76 -1.84
CA TYR A 33 -11.23 15.65 -2.57
C TYR A 33 -10.38 14.83 -3.53
N GLU A 34 -10.62 14.98 -4.83
CA GLU A 34 -9.92 14.28 -5.90
C GLU A 34 -9.40 15.30 -6.91
N LYS A 35 -8.09 15.24 -7.20
CA LYS A 35 -7.45 16.19 -8.11
C LYS A 35 -7.83 15.94 -9.58
N SER A 36 -8.03 14.67 -9.95
CA SER A 36 -8.38 14.29 -11.32
C SER A 36 -9.87 14.49 -11.58
N ILE A 37 -10.21 15.46 -12.40
CA ILE A 37 -11.61 15.73 -12.81
C ILE A 37 -12.21 14.49 -13.51
N LYS A 38 -11.40 13.73 -14.25
CA LYS A 38 -11.83 12.48 -14.91
C LYS A 38 -12.44 11.47 -13.95
N ASN A 39 -11.98 11.45 -12.70
CA ASN A 39 -12.47 10.54 -11.68
C ASN A 39 -13.83 10.94 -11.08
N ASN A 40 -14.25 12.20 -11.24
CA ASN A 40 -15.43 12.74 -10.56
C ASN A 40 -16.72 12.00 -10.97
N SER A 41 -16.90 11.70 -12.25
CA SER A 41 -18.06 10.95 -12.73
C SER A 41 -18.13 9.55 -12.12
N THR A 42 -17.01 8.83 -12.08
CA THR A 42 -16.90 7.51 -11.47
C THR A 42 -17.16 7.56 -9.96
N ILE A 43 -16.67 8.58 -9.26
CA ILE A 43 -16.94 8.77 -7.82
C ILE A 43 -18.41 9.03 -7.57
N LYS A 44 -19.07 9.85 -8.38
CA LYS A 44 -20.52 10.10 -8.31
C LYS A 44 -21.36 8.86 -8.60
N LYS A 45 -20.88 7.97 -9.48
CA LYS A 45 -21.53 6.66 -9.73
C LYS A 45 -21.46 5.71 -8.52
N ILE A 46 -20.45 5.87 -7.63
CA ILE A 46 -20.39 5.09 -6.38
C ILE A 46 -21.58 5.45 -5.49
N ASN A 47 -21.86 6.74 -5.33
CA ASN A 47 -23.03 7.25 -4.63
C ASN A 47 -23.24 8.73 -5.01
N SER A 48 -24.41 9.06 -5.54
CA SER A 48 -24.75 10.43 -5.96
C SER A 48 -24.71 11.47 -4.84
N LYS A 49 -24.92 11.04 -3.57
CA LYS A 49 -24.89 11.89 -2.38
C LYS A 49 -23.47 12.24 -1.90
N VAL A 50 -22.41 11.69 -2.51
CA VAL A 50 -21.03 12.06 -2.20
C VAL A 50 -20.78 13.53 -2.59
N ILE A 51 -20.22 14.32 -1.68
CA ILE A 51 -19.89 15.73 -1.90
C ILE A 51 -18.44 15.80 -2.40
N LEU A 52 -18.27 16.28 -3.64
CA LEU A 52 -16.95 16.50 -4.23
C LEU A 52 -16.47 17.90 -3.83
N LEU A 53 -15.32 17.97 -3.16
CA LEU A 53 -14.69 19.22 -2.78
C LEU A 53 -13.75 19.70 -3.90
N LYS A 54 -13.83 20.98 -4.28
CA LYS A 54 -12.91 21.60 -5.23
C LYS A 54 -11.61 22.07 -4.56
N LYS A 55 -11.67 22.42 -3.27
CA LYS A 55 -10.54 22.91 -2.46
C LYS A 55 -10.62 22.36 -1.04
N LEU A 56 -9.47 22.34 -0.35
CA LEU A 56 -9.37 22.04 1.08
C LEU A 56 -9.26 23.39 1.82
N ASP A 57 -10.39 24.01 2.06
CA ASP A 57 -10.54 25.31 2.69
C ASP A 57 -11.48 25.24 3.91
N HIS A 58 -12.12 26.33 4.32
CA HIS A 58 -13.04 26.40 5.45
C HIS A 58 -14.19 25.35 5.40
N ASN A 59 -14.51 24.81 4.22
CA ASN A 59 -15.55 23.79 4.05
C ASN A 59 -15.22 22.45 4.72
N ILE A 60 -13.99 22.30 5.23
CA ILE A 60 -13.58 21.07 5.95
C ILE A 60 -13.52 21.27 7.48
N SER A 61 -13.85 22.44 8.01
CA SER A 61 -13.69 22.80 9.43
C SER A 61 -14.49 21.91 10.39
N ASP A 62 -15.60 21.34 9.93
CA ASP A 62 -16.49 20.49 10.69
C ASP A 62 -16.39 18.99 10.31
N ILE A 63 -15.35 18.62 9.53
CA ILE A 63 -15.04 17.22 9.24
C ILE A 63 -14.45 16.57 10.50
N ASP A 64 -14.98 15.42 10.89
CA ASP A 64 -14.53 14.71 12.07
C ASP A 64 -13.63 13.49 11.76
N PHE A 65 -13.62 13.00 10.50
CA PHE A 65 -12.70 11.92 10.11
C PHE A 65 -12.14 12.13 8.69
N ILE A 66 -10.82 12.12 8.56
CA ILE A 66 -10.09 12.38 7.31
C ILE A 66 -9.17 11.21 7.00
N ILE A 67 -9.20 10.74 5.76
CA ILE A 67 -8.35 9.65 5.28
C ILE A 67 -7.50 10.16 4.11
N LEU A 68 -6.17 10.14 4.29
CA LEU A 68 -5.21 10.46 3.23
C LEU A 68 -4.92 9.20 2.42
N SER A 69 -5.37 9.16 1.17
CA SER A 69 -5.15 8.05 0.23
C SER A 69 -4.61 8.50 -1.13
N THR A 70 -3.79 9.55 -1.11
CA THR A 70 -2.97 10.01 -2.23
C THR A 70 -1.56 9.41 -2.18
N PRO A 71 -0.74 9.54 -3.26
CA PRO A 71 0.69 9.27 -3.16
C PRO A 71 1.35 10.06 -2.02
N MET A 72 2.29 9.43 -1.32
CA MET A 72 2.93 10.02 -0.12
C MET A 72 3.70 11.31 -0.41
N SER A 73 4.22 11.49 -1.62
CA SER A 73 4.83 12.74 -2.09
C SER A 73 3.89 13.96 -1.99
N SER A 74 2.58 13.73 -2.00
CA SER A 74 1.57 14.79 -1.88
C SER A 74 1.24 15.17 -0.44
N TYR A 75 1.58 14.35 0.56
CA TYR A 75 1.16 14.55 1.96
C TYR A 75 1.57 15.90 2.52
N SER A 76 2.83 16.30 2.30
CA SER A 76 3.33 17.60 2.80
C SER A 76 2.45 18.77 2.35
N ARG A 77 2.17 18.86 1.04
CA ARG A 77 1.33 19.91 0.47
C ARG A 77 -0.11 19.85 0.99
N ILE A 78 -0.68 18.64 1.07
CA ILE A 78 -2.05 18.44 1.56
C ILE A 78 -2.17 18.89 3.01
N ILE A 79 -1.22 18.51 3.88
CA ILE A 79 -1.23 18.91 5.29
C ILE A 79 -1.14 20.43 5.41
N THR A 80 -0.23 21.07 4.67
CA THR A 80 -0.11 22.52 4.68
C THR A 80 -1.41 23.21 4.23
N SER A 81 -2.13 22.63 3.27
CA SER A 81 -3.38 23.24 2.76
C SER A 81 -4.53 23.18 3.76
N PHE A 82 -4.58 22.18 4.65
CA PHE A 82 -5.73 22.02 5.54
C PHE A 82 -5.48 22.36 7.02
N ASN A 83 -4.22 22.49 7.45
CA ASN A 83 -3.86 22.69 8.88
C ASN A 83 -4.69 23.77 9.58
N LYS A 84 -4.79 24.93 8.93
CA LYS A 84 -5.47 26.11 9.51
C LYS A 84 -7.01 26.02 9.52
N PHE A 85 -7.58 25.04 8.85
CA PHE A 85 -9.04 24.91 8.74
C PHE A 85 -9.62 23.83 9.63
N LEU A 86 -8.79 22.88 10.13
CA LEU A 86 -9.24 21.79 10.95
C LEU A 86 -9.24 22.15 12.45
N THR A 87 -10.12 21.53 13.18
CA THR A 87 -10.16 21.61 14.64
C THR A 87 -9.60 20.35 15.29
N ASN A 88 -9.30 20.41 16.58
CA ASN A 88 -8.80 19.26 17.36
C ASN A 88 -9.81 18.10 17.46
N LYS A 89 -11.05 18.29 17.02
CA LYS A 89 -12.08 17.24 16.91
C LYS A 89 -11.81 16.28 15.76
N ALA A 90 -11.15 16.77 14.70
CA ALA A 90 -10.81 15.96 13.52
C ALA A 90 -9.80 14.86 13.86
N ILE A 91 -10.05 13.68 13.35
CA ILE A 91 -9.12 12.55 13.38
C ILE A 91 -8.63 12.33 11.95
N ILE A 92 -7.33 12.34 11.76
CA ILE A 92 -6.68 12.08 10.47
C ILE A 92 -6.08 10.69 10.52
N THR A 93 -6.24 9.92 9.45
CA THR A 93 -5.50 8.67 9.21
C THR A 93 -5.02 8.62 7.76
N ASP A 94 -4.12 7.68 7.44
CA ASP A 94 -3.59 7.53 6.11
C ASP A 94 -3.48 6.07 5.68
N VAL A 95 -3.17 5.84 4.41
CA VAL A 95 -2.97 4.51 3.84
C VAL A 95 -1.54 4.30 3.32
N GLY A 96 -0.63 5.19 3.67
CA GLY A 96 0.74 5.20 3.15
C GLY A 96 1.50 3.90 3.46
N SER A 97 2.30 3.45 2.50
CA SER A 97 3.04 2.18 2.57
C SER A 97 4.34 2.26 3.39
N THR A 98 4.76 3.46 3.83
CA THR A 98 5.87 3.66 4.77
C THR A 98 5.43 4.52 5.94
N LYS A 99 6.01 4.32 7.13
CA LYS A 99 5.51 4.98 8.34
C LYS A 99 6.53 5.91 9.00
N LYS A 100 7.82 5.62 8.92
CA LYS A 100 8.86 6.44 9.58
C LYS A 100 8.90 7.86 9.02
N ASN A 101 8.89 8.00 7.69
CA ASN A 101 8.87 9.31 7.04
C ASN A 101 7.54 10.05 7.24
N VAL A 102 6.42 9.33 7.25
CA VAL A 102 5.11 9.93 7.55
C VAL A 102 5.06 10.44 9.00
N LEU A 103 5.64 9.69 9.95
CA LEU A 103 5.76 10.15 11.34
C LEU A 103 6.62 11.43 11.45
N LYS A 104 7.75 11.50 10.71
CA LYS A 104 8.58 12.71 10.65
C LYS A 104 7.79 13.89 10.07
N LEU A 105 7.04 13.64 9.00
CA LEU A 105 6.19 14.67 8.38
C LEU A 105 5.11 15.15 9.34
N LYS A 106 4.44 14.25 10.05
CA LYS A 106 3.46 14.59 11.10
C LYS A 106 4.08 15.53 12.13
N LYS A 107 5.26 15.18 12.68
CA LYS A 107 5.94 15.99 13.70
C LYS A 107 6.32 17.38 13.21
N ASN A 108 6.70 17.51 11.94
CA ASN A 108 7.27 18.75 11.39
C ASN A 108 6.23 19.68 10.75
N LYS A 109 5.10 19.15 10.28
CA LYS A 109 4.16 19.89 9.44
C LYS A 109 2.75 19.97 9.97
N LEU A 110 2.30 18.97 10.75
CA LEU A 110 0.96 18.96 11.30
C LEU A 110 0.89 19.87 12.53
N ASP A 111 -0.19 20.67 12.62
CA ASP A 111 -0.50 21.42 13.83
C ASP A 111 -0.60 20.47 15.04
N LYS A 112 0.00 20.88 16.18
CA LYS A 112 0.09 20.06 17.38
C LYS A 112 -1.27 19.74 18.02
N SER A 113 -2.29 20.54 17.77
CA SER A 113 -3.65 20.31 18.23
C SER A 113 -4.36 19.20 17.45
N LEU A 114 -3.90 18.89 16.23
CA LEU A 114 -4.52 17.91 15.36
C LEU A 114 -4.01 16.48 15.64
N ASN A 115 -4.87 15.50 15.35
CA ASN A 115 -4.60 14.10 15.63
C ASN A 115 -4.47 13.30 14.34
N TRP A 116 -3.26 12.91 14.00
CA TRP A 116 -3.00 11.99 12.88
C TRP A 116 -2.53 10.64 13.41
N ILE A 117 -3.39 9.63 13.28
CA ILE A 117 -3.12 8.24 13.61
C ILE A 117 -2.71 7.54 12.32
N LEU A 118 -1.42 7.19 12.21
CA LEU A 118 -0.86 6.59 11.01
C LEU A 118 -1.31 5.14 10.87
N SER A 119 -1.79 4.78 9.68
CA SER A 119 -2.18 3.42 9.37
C SER A 119 -1.71 2.97 7.98
N HIS A 120 -1.68 1.66 7.75
CA HIS A 120 -1.33 1.05 6.48
C HIS A 120 -2.16 -0.21 6.27
N PRO A 121 -3.25 -0.16 5.48
CA PRO A 121 -3.97 -1.35 5.07
C PRO A 121 -3.14 -2.13 4.03
N ILE A 122 -2.89 -3.41 4.30
CA ILE A 122 -2.14 -4.29 3.40
C ILE A 122 -3.12 -4.85 2.36
N ALA A 123 -3.54 -3.97 1.47
CA ALA A 123 -4.51 -4.28 0.44
C ALA A 123 -4.23 -3.41 -0.79
N GLY A 124 -4.47 -3.95 -1.96
CA GLY A 124 -4.25 -3.28 -3.24
C GLY A 124 -4.12 -4.27 -4.38
N SER A 125 -3.92 -3.75 -5.57
CA SER A 125 -3.54 -4.49 -6.77
C SER A 125 -2.72 -3.57 -7.68
N GLU A 126 -2.28 -4.09 -8.81
CA GLU A 126 -1.49 -3.38 -9.81
C GLU A 126 -2.28 -2.31 -10.58
N VAL A 127 -3.62 -2.35 -10.54
CA VAL A 127 -4.47 -1.38 -11.24
C VAL A 127 -4.66 -0.10 -10.43
N SER A 128 -4.95 0.99 -11.14
CA SER A 128 -5.15 2.32 -10.56
C SER A 128 -6.47 2.91 -11.04
N GLY A 129 -7.12 3.71 -10.20
CA GLY A 129 -8.36 4.41 -10.54
C GLY A 129 -9.54 4.03 -9.64
N PRO A 130 -10.57 4.89 -9.56
CA PRO A 130 -11.75 4.66 -8.74
C PRO A 130 -12.68 3.55 -9.28
N GLU A 131 -12.60 3.24 -10.56
CA GLU A 131 -13.36 2.18 -11.25
C GLU A 131 -13.02 0.79 -10.72
N TYR A 132 -11.77 0.57 -10.31
CA TYR A 132 -11.30 -0.71 -9.78
C TYR A 132 -11.56 -0.90 -8.28
N GLY A 133 -12.09 0.12 -7.61
CA GLY A 133 -12.38 0.05 -6.19
C GLY A 133 -13.44 -1.00 -5.85
N LYS A 134 -13.24 -1.73 -4.77
CA LYS A 134 -14.13 -2.80 -4.28
C LYS A 134 -14.43 -2.61 -2.80
N ALA A 135 -15.71 -2.70 -2.42
CA ALA A 135 -16.15 -2.56 -1.02
C ALA A 135 -15.58 -3.66 -0.10
N ASN A 136 -15.20 -4.80 -0.64
CA ASN A 136 -14.65 -5.94 0.08
C ASN A 136 -13.12 -6.05 -0.03
N LEU A 137 -12.43 -5.03 -0.57
CA LEU A 137 -10.97 -5.05 -0.76
C LEU A 137 -10.22 -5.33 0.55
N PHE A 138 -10.76 -4.90 1.67
CA PHE A 138 -10.14 -4.97 2.99
C PHE A 138 -10.50 -6.22 3.79
N ASN A 139 -11.41 -7.06 3.28
CA ASN A 139 -11.88 -8.24 4.01
C ASN A 139 -10.72 -9.20 4.30
N ASN A 140 -10.54 -9.52 5.59
CA ASN A 140 -9.48 -10.38 6.11
C ASN A 140 -8.04 -9.89 5.81
N ARG A 141 -7.86 -8.63 5.36
CA ARG A 141 -6.53 -8.03 5.14
C ARG A 141 -6.03 -7.38 6.42
N TRP A 142 -4.73 -7.39 6.60
CA TRP A 142 -4.10 -6.68 7.72
C TRP A 142 -4.17 -5.18 7.52
N CYS A 143 -4.40 -4.45 8.60
CA CYS A 143 -4.16 -3.02 8.69
C CYS A 143 -3.23 -2.77 9.87
N ILE A 144 -2.06 -2.21 9.60
CA ILE A 144 -1.10 -1.83 10.62
C ILE A 144 -1.43 -0.42 11.09
N ILE A 145 -1.65 -0.24 12.38
CA ILE A 145 -1.70 1.08 13.02
C ILE A 145 -0.38 1.28 13.76
N THR A 146 0.25 2.45 13.59
CA THR A 146 1.49 2.70 14.32
C THR A 146 1.24 2.78 15.81
N LYS A 147 2.09 2.09 16.60
CA LYS A 147 2.00 2.05 18.05
C LYS A 147 2.07 3.47 18.62
N GLN A 148 1.05 3.87 19.33
CA GLN A 148 0.91 5.14 20.04
C GLN A 148 0.33 4.87 21.41
N LYS A 149 0.31 5.89 22.29
CA LYS A 149 -0.50 5.81 23.51
C LYS A 149 -1.94 5.53 23.10
N THR A 150 -2.54 4.52 23.71
CA THR A 150 -3.93 4.18 23.48
C THR A 150 -4.81 5.31 24.02
N ASP A 151 -5.58 5.93 23.14
CA ASP A 151 -6.58 6.93 23.47
C ASP A 151 -7.87 6.68 22.67
N LYS A 152 -8.94 7.37 23.03
CA LYS A 152 -10.25 7.25 22.37
C LYS A 152 -10.21 7.50 20.85
N LYS A 153 -9.23 8.25 20.33
CA LYS A 153 -9.09 8.54 18.91
C LYS A 153 -8.40 7.39 18.17
N VAL A 154 -7.40 6.78 18.78
CA VAL A 154 -6.76 5.54 18.26
C VAL A 154 -7.78 4.42 18.19
N GLU A 155 -8.59 4.22 19.23
CA GLU A 155 -9.67 3.22 19.23
C GLU A 155 -10.73 3.47 18.15
N LYS A 156 -11.04 4.74 17.83
CA LYS A 156 -11.96 5.08 16.73
C LYS A 156 -11.39 4.66 15.37
N VAL A 157 -10.08 4.89 15.14
CA VAL A 157 -9.41 4.47 13.90
C VAL A 157 -9.33 2.94 13.82
N GLU A 158 -9.02 2.26 14.93
CA GLU A 158 -9.00 0.80 14.99
C GLU A 158 -10.38 0.23 14.65
N ARG A 159 -11.44 0.74 15.31
CA ARG A 159 -12.83 0.33 15.04
C ARG A 159 -13.25 0.59 13.60
N PHE A 160 -12.79 1.70 13.00
CA PHE A 160 -13.03 2.00 11.59
C PHE A 160 -12.46 0.88 10.70
N TRP A 161 -11.17 0.56 10.84
CA TRP A 161 -10.53 -0.46 10.01
C TRP A 161 -11.14 -1.85 10.20
N LYS A 162 -11.43 -2.22 11.45
CA LYS A 162 -12.15 -3.48 11.75
C LYS A 162 -13.52 -3.53 11.08
N LYS A 163 -14.28 -2.42 11.13
CA LYS A 163 -15.64 -2.37 10.58
C LYS A 163 -15.68 -2.50 9.05
N ILE A 164 -14.65 -2.05 8.34
CA ILE A 164 -14.54 -2.24 6.89
C ILE A 164 -13.86 -3.57 6.50
N GLY A 165 -13.54 -4.43 7.48
CA GLY A 165 -13.13 -5.82 7.25
C GLY A 165 -11.68 -6.14 7.55
N CYS A 166 -10.85 -5.20 8.00
CA CYS A 166 -9.45 -5.44 8.32
C CYS A 166 -9.26 -6.22 9.63
N LYS A 167 -8.19 -7.02 9.66
CA LYS A 167 -7.52 -7.46 10.90
C LYS A 167 -6.54 -6.38 11.31
N VAL A 168 -6.68 -5.82 12.50
CA VAL A 168 -5.83 -4.71 12.95
C VAL A 168 -4.73 -5.21 13.87
N ILE A 169 -3.51 -4.71 13.65
CA ILE A 169 -2.34 -4.94 14.50
C ILE A 169 -1.62 -3.61 14.74
N PHE A 170 -1.02 -3.47 15.92
CA PHE A 170 -0.19 -2.32 16.27
C PHE A 170 1.29 -2.67 16.08
N MET A 171 2.04 -1.77 15.44
CA MET A 171 3.45 -1.97 15.16
C MET A 171 4.23 -0.67 15.27
N ASN A 172 5.49 -0.73 15.68
CA ASN A 172 6.38 0.42 15.66
C ASN A 172 6.67 0.85 14.22
N PRO A 173 6.71 2.16 13.88
CA PRO A 173 6.99 2.63 12.52
C PRO A 173 8.30 2.12 11.92
N GLU A 174 9.32 1.94 12.76
CA GLU A 174 10.63 1.47 12.33
C GLU A 174 10.63 -0.03 12.00
N GLU A 175 9.96 -0.82 12.85
CA GLU A 175 9.71 -2.25 12.64
C GLU A 175 8.87 -2.46 11.38
N HIS A 176 7.78 -1.69 11.22
CA HIS A 176 6.94 -1.70 10.03
C HIS A 176 7.78 -1.54 8.76
N ASP A 177 8.58 -0.48 8.68
CA ASP A 177 9.34 -0.16 7.47
C ASP A 177 10.43 -1.21 7.17
N LYS A 178 11.00 -1.87 8.20
CA LYS A 178 11.94 -3.00 8.05
C LYS A 178 11.23 -4.24 7.48
N ILE A 179 10.11 -4.63 8.06
CA ILE A 179 9.34 -5.81 7.63
C ILE A 179 8.88 -5.63 6.18
N PHE A 180 8.26 -4.48 5.85
CA PHE A 180 7.73 -4.24 4.52
C PHE A 180 8.81 -3.99 3.47
N ALA A 181 10.03 -3.63 3.84
CA ALA A 181 11.17 -3.63 2.92
C ALA A 181 11.43 -5.01 2.33
N ILE A 182 11.29 -6.08 3.13
CA ILE A 182 11.52 -7.47 2.71
C ILE A 182 10.26 -8.10 2.12
N THR A 183 9.11 -7.92 2.77
CA THR A 183 7.90 -8.68 2.43
C THR A 183 7.07 -8.07 1.30
N SER A 184 7.32 -6.80 0.97
CA SER A 184 6.57 -6.06 -0.04
C SER A 184 7.48 -5.30 -1.02
N HIS A 185 8.35 -4.42 -0.51
CA HIS A 185 9.06 -3.48 -1.36
C HIS A 185 10.13 -4.17 -2.23
N LEU A 186 10.93 -5.05 -1.65
CA LEU A 186 11.94 -5.83 -2.38
C LEU A 186 11.32 -6.72 -3.47
N PRO A 187 10.24 -7.49 -3.22
CA PRO A 187 9.58 -8.25 -4.27
C PRO A 187 9.16 -7.43 -5.49
N HIS A 188 8.63 -6.23 -5.29
CA HIS A 188 8.26 -5.35 -6.39
C HIS A 188 9.49 -4.82 -7.15
N LEU A 189 10.55 -4.45 -6.43
CA LEU A 189 11.81 -4.06 -7.08
C LEU A 189 12.38 -5.19 -7.93
N ILE A 190 12.33 -6.43 -7.42
CA ILE A 190 12.77 -7.63 -8.17
C ILE A 190 11.92 -7.82 -9.42
N ALA A 191 10.60 -7.64 -9.34
CA ALA A 191 9.72 -7.73 -10.50
C ALA A 191 10.08 -6.71 -11.59
N TYR A 192 10.29 -5.44 -11.22
CA TYR A 192 10.76 -4.41 -12.16
C TYR A 192 12.13 -4.78 -12.77
N ASN A 193 13.08 -5.23 -11.92
CA ASN A 193 14.41 -5.61 -12.39
C ASN A 193 14.39 -6.86 -13.29
N LEU A 194 13.53 -7.83 -13.01
CA LEU A 194 13.37 -9.03 -13.84
C LEU A 194 12.90 -8.65 -15.26
N ILE A 195 11.89 -7.78 -15.36
CA ILE A 195 11.42 -7.27 -16.67
C ILE A 195 12.51 -6.48 -17.37
N LYS A 196 13.24 -5.62 -16.64
CA LYS A 196 14.39 -4.89 -17.22
C LYS A 196 15.46 -5.84 -17.76
N THR A 197 15.78 -6.89 -17.02
CA THR A 197 16.75 -7.92 -17.45
C THR A 197 16.28 -8.64 -18.71
N ALA A 198 14.99 -9.02 -18.76
CA ALA A 198 14.42 -9.65 -19.96
C ALA A 198 14.46 -8.71 -21.18
N GLN A 199 14.17 -7.42 -20.98
CA GLN A 199 14.26 -6.40 -22.02
C GLN A 199 15.68 -6.22 -22.54
N ASP A 200 16.68 -6.13 -21.64
CA ASP A 200 18.08 -5.97 -22.02
C ASP A 200 18.58 -7.17 -22.81
N PHE A 201 18.21 -8.38 -22.38
CA PHE A 201 18.55 -9.60 -23.13
C PHE A 201 17.89 -9.60 -24.52
N GLN A 202 16.61 -9.22 -24.62
CA GLN A 202 15.91 -9.13 -25.92
C GLN A 202 16.61 -8.15 -26.87
N HIS A 203 17.02 -6.98 -26.37
CA HIS A 203 17.77 -6.01 -27.18
C HIS A 203 19.11 -6.54 -27.65
N LYS A 204 19.85 -7.19 -26.76
CA LYS A 204 21.16 -7.79 -27.09
C LYS A 204 21.05 -8.87 -28.15
N GLU A 205 20.11 -9.79 -28.01
CA GLU A 205 19.94 -10.94 -28.91
C GLU A 205 19.11 -10.61 -30.15
N ARG A 206 18.54 -9.40 -30.26
CA ARG A 206 17.65 -8.97 -31.37
C ARG A 206 16.47 -9.94 -31.59
N LYS A 207 15.97 -10.61 -30.53
CA LYS A 207 14.91 -11.61 -30.60
C LYS A 207 13.75 -11.21 -29.73
N ASN A 208 12.51 -11.40 -30.17
CA ASN A 208 11.30 -11.17 -29.36
C ASN A 208 11.10 -12.34 -28.40
N LEU A 209 11.81 -12.33 -27.27
CA LEU A 209 11.69 -13.38 -26.26
C LEU A 209 10.43 -13.25 -25.37
N ILE A 210 9.85 -12.06 -25.27
CA ILE A 210 8.67 -11.82 -24.43
C ILE A 210 7.48 -12.67 -24.87
N LYS A 211 7.33 -12.95 -26.16
CA LYS A 211 6.29 -13.86 -26.69
C LYS A 211 6.36 -15.29 -26.14
N PHE A 212 7.54 -15.69 -25.64
CA PHE A 212 7.74 -16.99 -25.03
C PHE A 212 7.61 -16.98 -23.50
N SER A 213 6.96 -15.94 -22.94
CA SER A 213 6.78 -15.82 -21.50
C SER A 213 6.06 -17.03 -20.93
N ALA A 214 6.76 -17.84 -20.15
CA ALA A 214 6.19 -18.93 -19.37
C ALA A 214 5.59 -18.44 -18.06
N GLY A 215 4.91 -19.33 -17.33
CA GLY A 215 4.22 -19.01 -16.08
C GLY A 215 5.07 -18.23 -15.09
N GLY A 216 6.33 -18.62 -14.88
CA GLY A 216 7.23 -17.93 -13.97
C GLY A 216 7.41 -16.45 -14.30
N LEU A 217 7.72 -16.09 -15.54
CA LEU A 217 7.87 -14.68 -15.92
C LEU A 217 6.56 -13.92 -15.77
N ARG A 218 5.43 -14.51 -16.16
CA ARG A 218 4.11 -13.87 -16.03
C ARG A 218 3.74 -13.59 -14.58
N ASP A 219 3.96 -14.56 -13.68
CA ASP A 219 3.62 -14.41 -12.27
C ASP A 219 4.48 -13.35 -11.58
N PHE A 220 5.78 -13.42 -11.78
CA PHE A 220 6.71 -12.46 -11.18
C PHE A 220 6.56 -11.05 -11.76
N SER A 221 6.25 -10.92 -13.05
CA SER A 221 6.13 -9.61 -13.72
C SER A 221 4.83 -8.89 -13.43
N ARG A 222 3.79 -9.58 -12.95
CA ARG A 222 2.47 -8.98 -12.69
C ARG A 222 2.56 -7.72 -11.82
N THR A 223 3.34 -7.75 -10.77
CA THR A 223 3.52 -6.61 -9.87
C THR A 223 4.31 -5.45 -10.47
N ALA A 224 5.08 -5.68 -11.54
CA ALA A 224 5.77 -4.62 -12.28
C ALA A 224 4.82 -3.72 -13.10
N ALA A 225 3.53 -4.08 -13.23
CA ALA A 225 2.50 -3.23 -13.83
C ALA A 225 1.97 -2.16 -12.86
N SER A 226 2.46 -2.10 -11.63
CA SER A 226 2.01 -1.15 -10.61
C SER A 226 2.47 0.27 -10.90
N ASN A 227 1.76 1.27 -10.32
CA ASN A 227 2.02 2.69 -10.54
C ASN A 227 3.45 3.09 -10.13
N GLU A 228 4.20 3.63 -11.06
CA GLU A 228 5.64 3.98 -10.94
C GLU A 228 5.89 5.11 -9.92
N ILE A 229 4.99 6.11 -9.85
CA ILE A 229 5.12 7.22 -8.90
C ILE A 229 4.97 6.71 -7.47
N MET A 230 3.97 5.86 -7.22
CA MET A 230 3.75 5.25 -5.92
C MET A 230 4.98 4.43 -5.48
N TRP A 231 5.54 3.61 -6.35
CA TRP A 231 6.68 2.76 -6.02
C TRP A 231 7.97 3.55 -5.85
N ARG A 232 8.21 4.58 -6.68
CA ARG A 232 9.30 5.53 -6.45
C ARG A 232 9.20 6.15 -5.05
N ASP A 233 8.01 6.62 -4.67
CA ASP A 233 7.78 7.22 -3.34
C ASP A 233 8.07 6.21 -2.22
N ILE A 234 7.63 4.95 -2.37
CA ILE A 234 7.89 3.88 -1.40
C ILE A 234 9.39 3.63 -1.25
N PHE A 235 10.11 3.45 -2.36
CA PHE A 235 11.55 3.18 -2.33
C PHE A 235 12.34 4.32 -1.69
N PHE A 236 12.02 5.57 -2.03
CA PHE A 236 12.71 6.73 -1.49
C PHE A 236 12.37 6.98 -0.03
N ASN A 237 11.12 6.81 0.36
CA ASN A 237 10.69 7.00 1.75
C ASN A 237 11.22 5.88 2.68
N ASN A 238 11.53 4.69 2.16
CA ASN A 238 12.12 3.60 2.92
C ASN A 238 13.58 3.30 2.51
N LYS A 239 14.31 4.30 1.99
CA LYS A 239 15.64 4.18 1.38
C LYS A 239 16.61 3.30 2.20
N LYS A 240 16.76 3.58 3.50
CA LYS A 240 17.72 2.85 4.37
C LYS A 240 17.45 1.35 4.37
N ASN A 241 16.21 0.95 4.62
CA ASN A 241 15.82 -0.46 4.69
C ASN A 241 15.84 -1.12 3.31
N MET A 242 15.49 -0.36 2.26
CA MET A 242 15.58 -0.86 0.87
C MET A 242 17.01 -1.19 0.48
N LEU A 243 17.98 -0.32 0.77
CA LEU A 243 19.39 -0.59 0.47
C LEU A 243 19.91 -1.81 1.23
N LEU A 244 19.51 -1.99 2.51
CA LEU A 244 19.82 -3.20 3.27
C LEU A 244 19.22 -4.45 2.63
N ALA A 245 17.94 -4.40 2.26
CA ALA A 245 17.24 -5.51 1.61
C ALA A 245 17.87 -5.89 0.27
N ILE A 246 18.24 -4.90 -0.55
CA ILE A 246 18.94 -5.10 -1.83
C ILE A 246 20.28 -5.77 -1.61
N ASN A 247 21.09 -5.29 -0.68
CA ASN A 247 22.41 -5.87 -0.40
C ASN A 247 22.30 -7.33 0.07
N MET A 248 21.31 -7.64 0.92
CA MET A 248 21.05 -9.03 1.34
C MET A 248 20.63 -9.89 0.16
N PHE A 249 19.75 -9.39 -0.70
CA PHE A 249 19.29 -10.10 -1.89
C PHE A 249 20.44 -10.38 -2.86
N VAL A 250 21.25 -9.38 -3.17
CA VAL A 250 22.42 -9.52 -4.08
C VAL A 250 23.44 -10.53 -3.49
N LYS A 251 23.72 -10.47 -2.18
CA LYS A 251 24.57 -11.45 -1.50
C LYS A 251 24.05 -12.89 -1.68
N ASN A 252 22.74 -13.08 -1.48
CA ASN A 252 22.10 -14.39 -1.66
C ASN A 252 22.14 -14.83 -3.12
N LEU A 253 21.81 -13.94 -4.06
CA LEU A 253 21.86 -14.22 -5.50
C LEU A 253 23.28 -14.65 -5.93
N ASN A 254 24.32 -13.94 -5.50
CA ASN A 254 25.72 -14.29 -5.78
C ASN A 254 26.08 -15.65 -5.18
N SER A 255 25.49 -16.01 -4.03
CA SER A 255 25.69 -17.35 -3.44
C SER A 255 25.00 -18.45 -4.26
N PHE A 256 23.83 -18.20 -4.86
CA PHE A 256 23.22 -19.12 -5.83
C PHE A 256 24.07 -19.22 -7.11
N LYS A 257 24.48 -18.07 -7.67
CA LYS A 257 25.34 -18.00 -8.86
C LYS A 257 26.58 -18.86 -8.68
N ARG A 258 27.33 -18.71 -7.58
CA ARG A 258 28.53 -19.50 -7.30
C ARG A 258 28.25 -21.01 -7.23
N ASN A 259 27.13 -21.44 -6.60
CA ASN A 259 26.78 -22.85 -6.56
C ASN A 259 26.46 -23.42 -7.96
N ILE A 260 25.88 -22.62 -8.85
CA ILE A 260 25.61 -22.98 -10.24
C ILE A 260 26.93 -23.06 -11.03
N GLU A 261 27.79 -22.05 -10.93
CA GLU A 261 29.09 -22.00 -11.60
C GLU A 261 29.99 -23.21 -11.25
N LYS A 262 29.93 -23.62 -9.97
CA LYS A 262 30.76 -24.72 -9.47
C LYS A 262 30.06 -26.09 -9.48
N LEU A 263 28.84 -26.17 -10.01
CA LEU A 263 28.02 -27.38 -10.04
C LEU A 263 27.87 -28.04 -8.65
N GLU A 264 27.79 -27.23 -7.58
CA GLU A 264 27.68 -27.70 -6.18
C GLU A 264 26.26 -28.21 -5.87
N ASP A 265 25.92 -29.43 -6.37
CA ASP A 265 24.57 -30.02 -6.28
C ASP A 265 24.00 -30.00 -4.85
N THR A 266 24.73 -30.58 -3.91
CA THR A 266 24.26 -30.71 -2.51
C THR A 266 23.95 -29.34 -1.87
N LYS A 267 24.81 -28.35 -2.07
CA LYS A 267 24.62 -27.01 -1.51
C LYS A 267 23.44 -26.29 -2.18
N LEU A 268 23.32 -26.40 -3.51
CA LEU A 268 22.20 -25.81 -4.26
C LEU A 268 20.88 -26.43 -3.82
N ARG A 269 20.77 -27.77 -3.80
CA ARG A 269 19.56 -28.49 -3.37
C ARG A 269 19.14 -28.11 -1.96
N LYS A 270 20.09 -28.00 -1.02
CA LYS A 270 19.79 -27.57 0.36
C LYS A 270 19.11 -26.21 0.41
N LYS A 271 19.60 -25.22 -0.38
CA LYS A 271 18.97 -23.88 -0.46
C LYS A 271 17.55 -23.94 -1.04
N LEU A 272 17.37 -24.68 -2.14
CA LEU A 272 16.05 -24.85 -2.78
C LEU A 272 15.06 -25.50 -1.82
N LEU A 273 15.47 -26.56 -1.10
CA LEU A 273 14.63 -27.24 -0.11
C LEU A 273 14.24 -26.31 1.05
N ASN A 274 15.16 -25.49 1.54
CA ASN A 274 14.85 -24.51 2.60
C ASN A 274 13.82 -23.49 2.11
N SER A 275 13.98 -22.94 0.91
CA SER A 275 13.00 -22.01 0.31
C SER A 275 11.62 -22.67 0.16
N LYS A 276 11.58 -23.94 -0.26
CA LYS A 276 10.35 -24.73 -0.36
C LYS A 276 9.64 -24.91 1.00
N LYS A 277 10.41 -25.12 2.09
CA LYS A 277 9.86 -25.20 3.45
C LYS A 277 9.19 -23.90 3.86
N ILE A 278 9.87 -22.76 3.71
CA ILE A 278 9.31 -21.43 4.02
C ILE A 278 8.04 -21.15 3.20
N ARG A 279 8.05 -21.49 1.90
CA ARG A 279 6.83 -21.35 1.06
C ARG A 279 5.64 -22.12 1.63
N LYS A 280 5.85 -23.35 2.12
CA LYS A 280 4.81 -24.13 2.79
C LYS A 280 4.27 -23.47 4.05
N GLU A 281 5.14 -22.84 4.84
CA GLU A 281 4.73 -22.07 6.02
C GLU A 281 3.84 -20.87 5.65
N ILE A 282 4.17 -20.10 4.59
CA ILE A 282 3.35 -19.00 4.09
C ILE A 282 1.93 -19.48 3.78
N ILE A 283 1.80 -20.64 3.11
CA ILE A 283 0.50 -21.24 2.80
C ILE A 283 -0.23 -21.68 4.09
N LYS A 284 0.47 -22.34 5.01
CA LYS A 284 -0.08 -22.78 6.30
C LYS A 284 -0.62 -21.59 7.13
N LEU A 285 0.04 -20.46 7.08
CA LEU A 285 -0.40 -19.21 7.72
C LEU A 285 -1.57 -18.51 6.98
N LYS A 286 -2.11 -19.13 5.94
CA LYS A 286 -3.19 -18.58 5.11
C LYS A 286 -2.88 -17.18 4.54
N GLN A 287 -1.59 -16.91 4.28
CA GLN A 287 -1.13 -15.70 3.61
C GLN A 287 -1.21 -15.81 2.09
N ASP A 288 -1.42 -17.02 1.59
CA ASP A 288 -1.62 -17.33 0.18
C ASP A 288 -2.48 -18.59 0.02
N VAL A 289 -2.95 -18.86 -1.20
CA VAL A 289 -3.73 -20.05 -1.55
C VAL A 289 -2.80 -21.23 -1.88
N SER A 290 -3.28 -22.44 -1.64
CA SER A 290 -2.55 -23.68 -1.95
C SER A 290 -2.75 -24.16 -3.39
N GLU A 291 -3.68 -23.57 -4.13
CA GLU A 291 -4.02 -23.97 -5.50
C GLU A 291 -2.87 -23.70 -6.48
N PRO A 292 -2.56 -24.63 -7.40
CA PRO A 292 -1.41 -24.52 -8.30
C PRO A 292 -1.46 -23.32 -9.26
N ASP A 293 -2.65 -22.88 -9.65
CA ASP A 293 -2.85 -21.88 -10.71
C ASP A 293 -3.13 -20.47 -10.21
N PHE A 294 -2.98 -20.18 -8.91
CA PHE A 294 -3.12 -18.83 -8.34
C PHE A 294 -4.37 -18.06 -8.83
N GLY A 295 -5.50 -18.78 -9.04
CA GLY A 295 -6.72 -18.16 -9.53
C GLY A 295 -6.70 -17.75 -11.00
N ARG A 296 -5.89 -18.39 -11.83
CA ARG A 296 -5.94 -18.28 -13.28
C ARG A 296 -7.14 -19.06 -13.82
N LYS A 297 -8.32 -18.53 -13.60
CA LYS A 297 -9.53 -18.91 -14.34
C LYS A 297 -9.84 -17.80 -15.32
#